data_bbc04e69f9467f29661b20b617a1a0f5
#
_entry.id   bbc04e69f9467f29661b20b617a1a0f5
#
_cell.length_a   1.000
_cell.length_b   1.000
_cell.length_c   1.000
_cell.angle_alpha   90.00
_cell.angle_beta   90.00
_cell.angle_gamma   90.00
#
_symmetry.space_group_name_H-M   'P 1'
#
loop_
_entity.id
_entity.type
_entity.pdbx_description
1 polymer ?
#
loop_
_entity_poly.entity_id
_entity_poly.type
_entity_poly.pdbx_seq_one_letter_code
_entity_poly.pdbx_strand_id
1 'polypeptide(L)'
;MSNKVQVIFTFELVNREEKEVQGGREVLDMVAASVESKGLNKECQPGPQHAYALILKRHAPDIIRFLTDEVKVRAGKFGFKINTRSEEITETSDNIH
;
A
#
# COMPACT_ATOMS: atom_id res chain seq x y z
N MET A 1 -1.53 -20.36 -20.23
CA MET A 1 -1.67 -18.91 -20.20
C MET A 1 -2.63 -18.52 -19.09
N SER A 2 -2.26 -17.56 -18.29
CA SER A 2 -3.09 -17.17 -17.17
C SER A 2 -3.90 -15.92 -17.50
N ASN A 3 -5.17 -15.92 -17.12
CA ASN A 3 -6.01 -14.73 -17.24
C ASN A 3 -6.11 -13.99 -15.92
N LYS A 4 -5.18 -14.25 -15.03
CA LYS A 4 -5.17 -13.63 -13.72
C LYS A 4 -4.40 -12.33 -13.74
N VAL A 5 -4.98 -11.30 -13.16
CA VAL A 5 -4.33 -10.02 -12.98
C VAL A 5 -4.30 -9.72 -11.48
N GLN A 6 -3.18 -9.21 -11.01
CA GLN A 6 -3.01 -8.95 -9.58
C GLN A 6 -2.60 -7.50 -9.35
N VAL A 7 -3.12 -6.93 -8.28
CA VAL A 7 -2.63 -5.65 -7.77
C VAL A 7 -2.25 -5.92 -6.33
N ILE A 8 -1.00 -5.65 -6.01
CA ILE A 8 -0.43 -5.99 -4.72
C ILE A 8 -0.08 -4.73 -3.98
N PHE A 9 -0.68 -4.56 -2.80
CA PHE A 9 -0.35 -3.47 -1.90
C PHE A 9 0.60 -4.03 -0.85
N THR A 10 1.72 -3.36 -0.65
CA THR A 10 2.70 -3.78 0.33
C THR A 10 2.89 -2.67 1.35
N PHE A 11 2.89 -3.03 2.62
CA PHE A 11 3.07 -2.09 3.72
C PHE A 11 4.24 -2.57 4.55
N GLU A 12 5.22 -1.71 4.74
CA GLU A 12 6.45 -2.08 5.44
C GLU A 12 6.78 -1.05 6.50
N LEU A 13 7.06 -1.51 7.71
CA LEU A 13 7.55 -0.63 8.75
C LEU A 13 9.01 -0.31 8.44
N VAL A 14 9.30 0.94 8.09
CA VAL A 14 10.65 1.35 7.70
C VAL A 14 11.38 2.09 8.80
N ASN A 15 10.66 2.63 9.76
CA ASN A 15 11.30 3.32 10.86
C ASN A 15 10.36 3.39 12.05
N ARG A 16 10.92 3.30 13.25
CA ARG A 16 10.16 3.50 14.48
C ARG A 16 10.99 4.38 15.40
N GLU A 17 10.37 5.46 15.88
CA GLU A 17 10.97 6.33 16.85
C GLU A 17 10.21 6.25 18.15
N GLU A 18 10.93 6.12 19.25
CA GLU A 18 10.35 6.13 20.56
C GLU A 18 10.88 7.37 21.31
N LYS A 19 10.00 8.08 21.96
CA LYS A 19 10.34 9.29 22.66
C LYS A 19 9.69 9.29 24.02
N GLU A 20 10.46 9.60 25.04
CA GLU A 20 9.87 9.77 26.36
C GLU A 20 9.22 11.13 26.43
N VAL A 21 7.98 11.17 26.84
CA VAL A 21 7.22 12.39 27.03
C VAL A 21 6.65 12.39 28.43
N GLN A 22 6.21 13.55 28.87
CA GLN A 22 5.61 13.68 30.16
C GLN A 22 4.39 12.80 30.25
N GLY A 23 4.38 11.86 31.18
CA GLY A 23 3.27 10.94 31.34
C GLY A 23 3.39 9.63 30.58
N GLY A 24 4.54 9.37 29.94
CA GLY A 24 4.70 8.09 29.26
C GLY A 24 5.68 8.11 28.12
N ARG A 25 5.38 7.30 27.13
CA ARG A 25 6.23 7.12 25.96
C ARG A 25 5.40 7.34 24.71
N GLU A 26 5.98 8.02 23.76
CA GLU A 26 5.36 8.22 22.47
C GLU A 26 6.10 7.41 21.43
N VAL A 27 5.37 6.70 20.59
CA VAL A 27 5.93 5.88 19.52
C VAL A 27 5.44 6.43 18.20
N LEU A 28 6.37 6.68 17.29
CA LEU A 28 6.04 7.12 15.94
C LEU A 28 6.57 6.12 14.95
N ASP A 29 5.67 5.51 14.22
CA ASP A 29 6.00 4.52 13.20
C ASP A 29 5.89 5.15 11.81
N MET A 30 6.88 4.88 10.98
CA MET A 30 6.86 5.28 9.58
C MET A 30 6.66 4.03 8.74
N VAL A 31 5.61 4.02 7.94
CA VAL A 31 5.27 2.88 7.10
C VAL A 31 5.38 3.30 5.64
N ALA A 32 6.06 2.50 4.86
CA ALA A 32 6.12 2.69 3.42
C ALA A 32 5.03 1.83 2.78
N ALA A 33 4.25 2.43 1.92
CA ALA A 33 3.22 1.72 1.18
C ALA A 33 3.57 1.74 -0.29
N SER A 34 3.48 0.60 -0.94
CA SER A 34 3.75 0.50 -2.37
C SER A 34 2.68 -0.33 -3.06
N VAL A 35 2.51 -0.10 -4.35
CA VAL A 35 1.53 -0.79 -5.16
C VAL A 35 2.21 -1.30 -6.41
N GLU A 36 2.02 -2.57 -6.70
CA GLU A 36 2.54 -3.13 -7.95
C GLU A 36 1.46 -3.95 -8.62
N SER A 37 1.54 -4.07 -9.93
CA SER A 37 0.59 -4.88 -10.67
C SER A 37 1.33 -5.96 -11.45
N LYS A 38 0.66 -7.09 -11.62
CA LYS A 38 1.17 -8.22 -12.38
C LYS A 38 0.09 -8.74 -13.30
N GLY A 39 0.48 -9.14 -14.48
CA GLY A 39 -0.47 -9.74 -15.42
C GLY A 39 -1.15 -8.76 -16.35
N LEU A 40 -0.82 -7.49 -16.28
CA LEU A 40 -1.39 -6.49 -17.19
C LEU A 40 -0.59 -6.36 -18.47
N ASN A 41 -0.07 -7.46 -18.96
CA ASN A 41 0.72 -7.44 -20.17
C ASN A 41 -0.10 -7.92 -21.35
N LYS A 42 0.50 -7.89 -22.54
CA LYS A 42 -0.20 -8.23 -23.75
C LYS A 42 -0.56 -9.70 -23.87
N GLU A 43 0.08 -10.55 -23.09
CA GLU A 43 -0.15 -11.97 -23.14
C GLU A 43 -1.39 -12.38 -22.38
N CYS A 44 -1.89 -11.51 -21.53
CA CYS A 44 -3.07 -11.78 -20.76
C CYS A 44 -4.29 -11.40 -21.58
N GLN A 45 -5.27 -12.28 -21.60
CA GLN A 45 -6.49 -12.02 -22.35
C GLN A 45 -7.27 -10.88 -21.71
N PRO A 46 -7.60 -9.84 -22.46
CA PRO A 46 -8.38 -8.72 -21.92
C PRO A 46 -9.74 -9.18 -21.43
N GLY A 47 -10.19 -8.58 -20.35
CA GLY A 47 -11.49 -8.90 -19.80
C GLY A 47 -11.77 -8.08 -18.55
N PRO A 48 -12.83 -8.44 -17.81
CA PRO A 48 -13.19 -7.71 -16.60
C PRO A 48 -12.07 -7.66 -15.55
N GLN A 49 -11.22 -8.68 -15.51
CA GLN A 49 -10.12 -8.71 -14.57
C GLN A 49 -9.16 -7.53 -14.79
N HIS A 50 -8.98 -7.11 -16.04
CA HIS A 50 -8.15 -5.94 -16.32
C HIS A 50 -8.81 -4.68 -15.78
N ALA A 51 -10.12 -4.57 -15.93
CA ALA A 51 -10.84 -3.40 -15.43
C ALA A 51 -10.72 -3.30 -13.91
N TYR A 52 -10.86 -4.40 -13.19
CA TYR A 52 -10.68 -4.40 -11.75
C TYR A 52 -9.28 -3.91 -11.36
N ALA A 53 -8.27 -4.43 -12.04
CA ALA A 53 -6.89 -4.07 -11.73
C ALA A 53 -6.60 -2.61 -12.04
N LEU A 54 -7.07 -2.12 -13.17
CA LEU A 54 -6.85 -0.74 -13.57
C LEU A 54 -7.53 0.24 -12.62
N ILE A 55 -8.73 -0.10 -12.16
CA ILE A 55 -9.46 0.72 -11.20
C ILE A 55 -8.70 0.75 -9.87
N LEU A 56 -8.23 -0.40 -9.41
CA LEU A 56 -7.46 -0.45 -8.17
C LEU A 56 -6.18 0.37 -8.27
N LYS A 57 -5.47 0.27 -9.38
CA LYS A 57 -4.25 1.06 -9.57
C LYS A 57 -4.56 2.55 -9.57
N ARG A 58 -5.61 2.93 -10.26
CA ARG A 58 -5.99 4.33 -10.40
C ARG A 58 -6.34 4.93 -9.04
N HIS A 59 -7.00 4.16 -8.19
CA HIS A 59 -7.43 4.64 -6.88
C HIS A 59 -6.49 4.25 -5.74
N ALA A 60 -5.34 3.69 -6.07
CA ALA A 60 -4.40 3.23 -5.05
C ALA A 60 -4.05 4.29 -4.00
N PRO A 61 -3.76 5.55 -4.38
CA PRO A 61 -3.46 6.56 -3.36
C PRO A 61 -4.63 6.79 -2.39
N ASP A 62 -5.85 6.77 -2.91
CA ASP A 62 -7.03 6.96 -2.07
C ASP A 62 -7.28 5.76 -1.17
N ILE A 63 -7.03 4.56 -1.69
CA ILE A 63 -7.17 3.33 -0.91
C ILE A 63 -6.14 3.33 0.23
N ILE A 64 -4.91 3.68 -0.07
CA ILE A 64 -3.85 3.74 0.95
C ILE A 64 -4.21 4.78 2.01
N ARG A 65 -4.74 5.91 1.60
CA ARG A 65 -5.15 6.97 2.53
C ARG A 65 -6.28 6.48 3.44
N PHE A 66 -7.27 5.80 2.87
CA PHE A 66 -8.38 5.25 3.63
C PHE A 66 -7.87 4.26 4.68
N LEU A 67 -7.02 3.34 4.27
CA LEU A 67 -6.45 2.35 5.17
C LEU A 67 -5.61 3.02 6.26
N THR A 68 -4.83 4.03 5.89
CA THR A 68 -3.99 4.75 6.83
C THR A 68 -4.83 5.45 7.89
N ASP A 69 -5.93 6.08 7.47
CA ASP A 69 -6.81 6.76 8.41
C ASP A 69 -7.44 5.78 9.39
N GLU A 70 -7.85 4.61 8.89
CA GLU A 70 -8.41 3.57 9.76
C GLU A 70 -7.37 3.05 10.76
N VAL A 71 -6.14 2.85 10.29
CA VAL A 71 -5.06 2.38 11.16
C VAL A 71 -4.72 3.44 12.22
N LYS A 72 -4.71 4.72 11.83
CA LYS A 72 -4.45 5.81 12.78
C LYS A 72 -5.49 5.84 13.89
N VAL A 73 -6.75 5.64 13.56
CA VAL A 73 -7.80 5.61 14.57
C VAL A 73 -7.56 4.48 15.55
N ARG A 74 -7.24 3.30 15.05
CA ARG A 74 -7.00 2.12 15.89
C ARG A 74 -5.72 2.28 16.72
N ALA A 75 -4.66 2.77 16.11
CA ALA A 75 -3.38 2.98 16.79
C ALA A 75 -3.51 4.04 17.88
N GLY A 76 -4.28 5.08 17.63
CA GLY A 76 -4.50 6.14 18.60
C GLY A 76 -5.12 5.65 19.91
N LYS A 77 -5.94 4.60 19.83
CA LYS A 77 -6.53 4.01 21.03
C LYS A 77 -5.50 3.35 21.93
N PHE A 78 -4.35 3.00 21.37
CA PHE A 78 -3.26 2.37 22.11
C PHE A 78 -2.08 3.32 22.30
N GLY A 79 -2.23 4.58 21.93
CA GLY A 79 -1.17 5.58 22.13
C GLY A 79 -0.07 5.59 21.07
N PHE A 80 -0.32 4.98 19.91
CA PHE A 80 0.66 4.98 18.84
C PHE A 80 0.32 6.01 17.78
N LYS A 81 1.36 6.55 17.16
CA LYS A 81 1.21 7.46 16.03
C LYS A 81 1.84 6.83 14.81
N ILE A 82 1.17 6.96 13.68
CA ILE A 82 1.61 6.34 12.44
C ILE A 82 1.62 7.36 11.31
N ASN A 83 2.72 7.40 10.58
CA ASN A 83 2.81 8.16 9.34
C ASN A 83 3.06 7.18 8.20
N THR A 84 2.50 7.49 7.06
CA THR A 84 2.62 6.62 5.90
C THR A 84 3.25 7.38 4.74
N ARG A 85 4.24 6.77 4.12
CA ARG A 85 4.85 7.26 2.90
C ARG A 85 4.44 6.31 1.78
N SER A 86 3.89 6.87 0.71
CA SER A 86 3.42 6.06 -0.40
C SER A 86 4.46 6.00 -1.50
N GLU A 87 4.68 4.81 -2.02
CA GLU A 87 5.51 4.60 -3.18
C GLU A 87 4.71 3.79 -4.18
N GLU A 88 4.73 4.20 -5.42
CA GLU A 88 3.96 3.51 -6.43
C GLU A 88 4.89 2.83 -7.43
N ILE A 89 4.67 1.55 -7.61
CA ILE A 89 5.37 0.77 -8.61
C ILE A 89 4.32 0.28 -9.58
N THR A 90 4.34 0.83 -10.78
CA THR A 90 3.26 0.58 -11.71
C THR A 90 3.28 -0.78 -12.32
N GLU A 91 4.46 -1.32 -12.55
CA GLU A 91 4.54 -2.62 -13.17
C GLU A 91 5.77 -3.35 -12.79
N THR A 92 5.70 -4.67 -12.76
CA THR A 92 6.83 -5.46 -12.39
C THR A 92 7.25 -6.34 -13.53
N SER A 93 8.30 -6.99 -13.29
CA SER A 93 9.05 -7.88 -14.14
C SER A 93 8.43 -8.43 -15.40
N ASP A 94 7.15 -8.59 -15.44
CA ASP A 94 6.51 -9.14 -16.62
C ASP A 94 6.69 -8.30 -17.84
N ASN A 95 6.99 -7.06 -17.64
CA ASN A 95 7.12 -6.13 -18.71
C ASN A 95 8.47 -5.74 -18.99
N ILE A 96 9.35 -6.39 -18.42
CA ILE A 96 10.68 -6.03 -18.63
C ILE A 96 11.18 -6.54 -19.90
N HIS A 97 11.70 -5.77 -20.58
CA HIS A 97 12.35 -6.19 -21.78
C HIS A 97 13.28 -5.17 -22.32
#